data_ed1e327b1568c9327385e53d815f0206
#
_entry.id   ed1e327b1568c9327385e53d815f0206
#
_cell.length_a   1.000
_cell.length_b   1.000
_cell.length_c   1.000
_cell.angle_alpha   90.00
_cell.angle_beta   90.00
_cell.angle_gamma   90.00
#
_symmetry.space_group_name_H-M   'P 1'
#
loop_
_entity.id
_entity.type
_entity.pdbx_description
1 polymer ?
#
loop_
_entity_poly.entity_id
_entity_poly.type
_entity_poly.pdbx_seq_one_letter_code
_entity_poly.pdbx_strand_id
1 'polypeptide(L)'
;MQIKGTFLDEISHDIPHQNWGEKEWDADFGHMHRAGIEHVILIRCGYRRWQTFSSQVLTSEERCYEPPADLVGMFLRLSEKWGMKFWFGLYDSGKYWASGDYLHEVELNCRLIDE
;
A
#
# COMPACT_ATOMS: atom_id res chain seq x y z
N MET A 1 -11.94 -9.24 23.68
CA MET A 1 -11.63 -8.32 22.54
C MET A 1 -11.21 -9.18 21.36
N GLN A 2 -11.74 -8.89 20.18
CA GLN A 2 -11.41 -9.60 18.96
C GLN A 2 -10.66 -8.65 18.01
N ILE A 3 -9.52 -9.07 17.50
CA ILE A 3 -8.76 -8.31 16.51
C ILE A 3 -9.41 -8.55 15.14
N LYS A 4 -9.84 -7.47 14.47
CA LYS A 4 -10.55 -7.53 13.18
C LYS A 4 -9.80 -6.86 12.03
N GLY A 5 -8.69 -6.22 12.28
CA GLY A 5 -7.90 -5.52 11.30
C GLY A 5 -6.41 -5.80 11.41
N THR A 6 -5.71 -5.74 10.30
CA THR A 6 -4.25 -5.88 10.24
C THR A 6 -3.66 -4.96 9.18
N PHE A 7 -2.35 -4.70 9.28
CA PHE A 7 -1.59 -3.95 8.28
C PHE A 7 -0.87 -4.87 7.32
N LEU A 8 -0.64 -4.36 6.10
CA LEU A 8 0.37 -4.85 5.18
C LEU A 8 1.38 -3.72 4.93
N ASP A 9 2.66 -4.04 4.96
CA ASP A 9 3.74 -3.15 4.55
C ASP A 9 4.53 -3.80 3.43
N GLU A 10 4.12 -3.53 2.20
CA GLU A 10 4.67 -4.18 1.00
C GLU A 10 5.96 -3.54 0.49
N ILE A 11 6.27 -2.33 0.94
CA ILE A 11 7.36 -1.53 0.36
C ILE A 11 8.55 -1.29 1.31
N SER A 12 8.54 -1.87 2.50
CA SER A 12 9.68 -1.83 3.41
C SER A 12 10.73 -2.88 3.03
N HIS A 13 11.98 -2.47 2.92
CA HIS A 13 13.08 -3.30 2.41
C HIS A 13 13.48 -4.49 3.30
N ASP A 14 13.03 -4.50 4.54
CA ASP A 14 13.38 -5.49 5.55
C ASP A 14 12.28 -6.56 5.76
N ILE A 15 11.26 -6.55 4.92
CA ILE A 15 10.13 -7.48 5.05
C ILE A 15 10.32 -8.68 4.13
N PRO A 16 10.28 -9.92 4.67
CA PRO A 16 10.56 -11.13 3.89
C PRO A 16 9.62 -11.36 2.70
N HIS A 17 8.38 -10.85 2.76
CA HIS A 17 7.37 -11.07 1.74
C HIS A 17 7.36 -10.06 0.59
N GLN A 18 8.35 -9.18 0.48
CA GLN A 18 8.45 -8.24 -0.65
C GLN A 18 8.52 -8.91 -2.02
N ASN A 19 8.96 -10.17 -2.06
CA ASN A 19 9.06 -10.96 -3.29
C ASN A 19 7.89 -11.91 -3.52
N TRP A 20 6.81 -11.77 -2.74
CA TRP A 20 5.63 -12.59 -2.93
C TRP A 20 4.88 -12.20 -4.20
N GLY A 21 4.38 -13.21 -4.90
CA GLY A 21 3.42 -13.05 -5.98
C GLY A 21 1.98 -13.22 -5.49
N GLU A 22 1.04 -13.18 -6.42
CA GLU A 22 -0.40 -13.26 -6.11
C GLU A 22 -0.76 -14.56 -5.38
N LYS A 23 -0.08 -15.66 -5.70
CA LYS A 23 -0.32 -16.97 -5.06
C LYS A 23 -0.03 -16.95 -3.56
N GLU A 24 1.09 -16.37 -3.17
CA GLU A 24 1.51 -16.26 -1.78
C GLU A 24 0.58 -15.30 -1.01
N TRP A 25 0.24 -14.16 -1.62
CA TRP A 25 -0.69 -13.21 -1.05
C TRP A 25 -2.10 -13.77 -0.92
N ASP A 26 -2.59 -14.52 -1.90
CA ASP A 26 -3.89 -15.19 -1.83
C ASP A 26 -3.95 -16.16 -0.64
N ALA A 27 -2.89 -16.95 -0.44
CA ALA A 27 -2.79 -17.84 0.70
C ALA A 27 -2.81 -17.08 2.03
N ASP A 28 -2.10 -15.95 2.11
CA ASP A 28 -2.04 -15.11 3.32
C ASP A 28 -3.39 -14.45 3.63
N PHE A 29 -4.07 -13.91 2.61
CA PHE A 29 -5.44 -13.40 2.76
C PHE A 29 -6.41 -14.48 3.24
N GLY A 30 -6.27 -15.71 2.74
CA GLY A 30 -7.03 -16.86 3.23
C GLY A 30 -6.75 -17.15 4.71
N HIS A 31 -5.51 -17.06 5.15
CA HIS A 31 -5.14 -17.19 6.57
C HIS A 31 -5.75 -16.07 7.43
N MET A 32 -5.66 -14.83 6.97
CA MET A 32 -6.27 -13.68 7.65
C MET A 32 -7.79 -13.85 7.78
N HIS A 33 -8.46 -14.28 6.72
CA HIS A 33 -9.89 -14.55 6.72
C HIS A 33 -10.27 -15.61 7.75
N ARG A 34 -9.55 -16.73 7.79
CA ARG A 34 -9.79 -17.81 8.78
C ARG A 34 -9.52 -17.37 10.21
N ALA A 35 -8.60 -16.42 10.41
CA ALA A 35 -8.33 -15.82 11.73
C ALA A 35 -9.39 -14.79 12.16
N GLY A 36 -10.36 -14.47 11.31
CA GLY A 36 -11.42 -13.51 11.61
C GLY A 36 -11.06 -12.04 11.28
N ILE A 37 -10.04 -11.81 10.47
CA ILE A 37 -9.69 -10.46 10.00
C ILE A 37 -10.73 -10.02 8.96
N GLU A 38 -11.29 -8.83 9.18
CA GLU A 38 -12.30 -8.21 8.31
C GLU A 38 -11.75 -6.99 7.55
N HIS A 39 -10.66 -6.40 8.06
CA HIS A 39 -10.04 -5.19 7.50
C HIS A 39 -8.57 -5.41 7.25
N VAL A 40 -8.13 -5.08 6.04
CA VAL A 40 -6.72 -5.08 5.64
C VAL A 40 -6.30 -3.66 5.28
N ILE A 41 -5.22 -3.18 5.84
CA ILE A 41 -4.72 -1.82 5.68
C ILE A 41 -3.35 -1.89 5.03
N LEU A 42 -3.22 -1.44 3.79
CA LEU A 42 -1.92 -1.16 3.21
C LEU A 42 -1.36 0.10 3.87
N ILE A 43 -0.26 -0.04 4.61
CA ILE A 43 0.23 1.03 5.49
C ILE A 43 0.58 2.31 4.73
N ARG A 44 1.03 2.18 3.48
CA ARG A 44 1.28 3.29 2.55
C ARG A 44 1.26 2.80 1.10
N CYS A 45 0.74 3.60 0.20
CA CYS A 45 0.68 3.26 -1.23
C CYS A 45 2.00 3.52 -1.96
N GLY A 46 2.92 4.23 -1.34
CA GLY A 46 4.26 4.49 -1.84
C GLY A 46 5.16 5.04 -0.75
N TYR A 47 6.47 4.83 -0.90
CA TYR A 47 7.48 5.30 0.03
C TYR A 47 8.75 5.73 -0.72
N ARG A 48 9.15 6.97 -0.54
CA ARG A 48 10.29 7.56 -1.26
C ARG A 48 10.13 7.41 -2.77
N ARG A 49 10.95 6.60 -3.43
CA ARG A 49 10.89 6.34 -4.87
C ARG A 49 10.17 5.05 -5.26
N TRP A 50 9.52 4.39 -4.30
CA TRP A 50 8.77 3.15 -4.52
C TRP A 50 7.27 3.44 -4.52
N GLN A 51 6.55 2.82 -5.43
CA GLN A 51 5.09 2.89 -5.51
C GLN A 51 4.51 1.49 -5.74
N THR A 52 3.28 1.27 -5.28
CA THR A 52 2.59 -0.02 -5.34
C THR A 52 1.64 -0.14 -6.53
N PHE A 53 1.46 0.92 -7.27
CA PHE A 53 0.70 1.00 -8.52
C PHE A 53 1.32 2.08 -9.41
N SER A 54 1.01 2.07 -10.70
CA SER A 54 1.55 3.03 -11.66
C SER A 54 0.82 4.37 -11.53
N SER A 55 1.42 5.31 -10.79
CA SER A 55 0.91 6.66 -10.60
C SER A 55 1.65 7.67 -11.48
N GLN A 56 0.91 8.46 -12.24
CA GLN A 56 1.47 9.57 -13.01
C GLN A 56 2.00 10.67 -12.09
N VAL A 57 1.28 10.98 -11.03
CA VAL A 57 1.67 11.97 -10.02
C VAL A 57 3.00 11.58 -9.38
N LEU A 58 3.12 10.37 -8.84
CA LEU A 58 4.34 9.92 -8.19
C LEU A 58 5.53 9.77 -9.16
N THR A 59 5.27 9.31 -10.37
CA THR A 59 6.31 9.16 -11.39
C THR A 59 6.86 10.52 -11.82
N SER A 60 6.01 11.51 -12.06
CA SER A 60 6.42 12.84 -12.54
C SER A 60 7.00 13.73 -11.45
N GLU A 61 6.41 13.76 -10.27
CA GLU A 61 6.78 14.69 -9.19
C GLU A 61 7.84 14.12 -8.23
N GLU A 62 7.73 12.84 -7.87
CA GLU A 62 8.64 12.18 -6.93
C GLU A 62 9.66 11.25 -7.60
N ARG A 63 9.61 11.12 -8.92
CA ARG A 63 10.49 10.25 -9.70
C ARG A 63 10.46 8.80 -9.21
N CYS A 64 9.26 8.33 -8.85
CA CYS A 64 9.07 6.96 -8.42
C CYS A 64 9.35 5.98 -9.55
N TYR A 65 9.91 4.85 -9.20
CA TYR A 65 10.11 3.75 -10.14
C TYR A 65 8.76 3.15 -10.53
N GLU A 66 8.64 2.75 -11.79
CA GLU A 66 7.49 1.98 -12.24
C GLU A 66 7.43 0.65 -11.46
N PRO A 67 6.30 0.29 -10.84
CA PRO A 67 6.21 -0.95 -10.10
C PRO A 67 6.22 -2.15 -11.06
N PRO A 68 6.82 -3.29 -10.66
CA PRO A 68 6.85 -4.50 -11.50
C PRO A 68 5.47 -5.14 -11.68
N ALA A 69 4.52 -4.80 -10.82
CA ALA A 69 3.14 -5.27 -10.85
C ALA A 69 2.22 -4.26 -10.17
N ASP A 70 0.95 -4.29 -10.53
CA ASP A 70 -0.11 -3.53 -9.84
C ASP A 70 -0.49 -4.26 -8.55
N LEU A 71 0.23 -3.98 -7.48
CA LEU A 71 0.00 -4.57 -6.15
C LEU A 71 -1.34 -4.13 -5.58
N VAL A 72 -1.74 -2.91 -5.82
CA VAL A 72 -2.99 -2.35 -5.33
C VAL A 72 -4.18 -3.06 -5.96
N GLY A 73 -4.20 -3.19 -7.27
CA GLY A 73 -5.24 -3.94 -7.98
C GLY A 73 -5.30 -5.39 -7.51
N MET A 74 -4.15 -6.01 -7.26
CA MET A 74 -4.09 -7.36 -6.69
C MET A 74 -4.71 -7.43 -5.30
N PHE A 75 -4.35 -6.54 -4.39
CA PHE A 75 -4.92 -6.52 -3.02
C PHE A 75 -6.41 -6.24 -3.01
N LEU A 76 -6.91 -5.39 -3.91
CA LEU A 76 -8.34 -5.15 -4.07
C LEU A 76 -9.07 -6.42 -4.52
N ARG A 77 -8.54 -7.14 -5.50
CA ARG A 77 -9.13 -8.41 -5.96
C ARG A 77 -9.13 -9.48 -4.86
N LEU A 78 -8.03 -9.60 -4.12
CA LEU A 78 -7.92 -10.57 -3.02
C LEU A 78 -8.85 -10.21 -1.86
N SER A 79 -8.98 -8.93 -1.53
CA SER A 79 -9.91 -8.47 -0.50
C SER A 79 -11.37 -8.78 -0.88
N GLU A 80 -11.74 -8.55 -2.13
CA GLU A 80 -13.06 -8.89 -2.65
C GLU A 80 -13.29 -10.41 -2.60
N LYS A 81 -12.34 -11.20 -3.08
CA LYS A 81 -12.40 -12.67 -3.04
C LYS A 81 -12.65 -13.22 -1.64
N TRP A 82 -11.98 -12.68 -0.64
CA TRP A 82 -12.04 -13.15 0.74
C TRP A 82 -13.05 -12.39 1.61
N GLY A 83 -13.84 -11.47 1.03
CA GLY A 83 -14.89 -10.72 1.73
C GLY A 83 -14.34 -9.75 2.79
N MET A 84 -13.13 -9.21 2.59
CA MET A 84 -12.49 -8.26 3.49
C MET A 84 -12.56 -6.83 2.93
N LYS A 85 -12.54 -5.84 3.82
CA LYS A 85 -12.41 -4.43 3.46
C LYS A 85 -10.94 -4.05 3.35
N PHE A 86 -10.60 -3.34 2.28
CA PHE A 86 -9.26 -2.86 2.03
C PHE A 86 -9.17 -1.35 2.26
N TRP A 87 -8.14 -0.91 2.96
CA TRP A 87 -7.86 0.47 3.24
C TRP A 87 -6.50 0.87 2.69
N PHE A 88 -6.45 2.04 2.10
CA PHE A 88 -5.25 2.57 1.47
C PHE A 88 -4.54 3.55 2.38
N GLY A 89 -3.27 3.29 2.69
CA GLY A 89 -2.39 4.25 3.29
C GLY A 89 -1.89 5.28 2.29
N LEU A 90 -1.64 6.49 2.73
CA LEU A 90 -1.15 7.57 1.89
C LEU A 90 0.33 7.37 1.51
N TYR A 91 0.77 8.07 0.49
CA TYR A 91 2.17 8.12 0.09
C TYR A 91 3.01 8.86 1.14
N ASP A 92 4.21 8.37 1.39
CA ASP A 92 5.20 8.96 2.29
C ASP A 92 6.51 9.22 1.51
N SER A 93 6.79 10.48 1.25
CA SER A 93 8.04 10.88 0.56
C SER A 93 9.29 10.67 1.42
N GLY A 94 9.11 10.61 2.73
CA GLY A 94 10.19 10.59 3.71
C GLY A 94 10.94 11.92 3.86
N LYS A 95 10.54 12.97 3.14
CA LYS A 95 11.24 14.26 3.09
C LYS A 95 10.79 15.23 4.17
N TYR A 96 9.51 15.24 4.51
CA TYR A 96 8.91 16.22 5.41
C TYR A 96 9.47 16.14 6.83
N TRP A 97 9.96 15.00 7.27
CA TRP A 97 10.60 14.85 8.57
C TRP A 97 11.84 15.74 8.72
N ALA A 98 12.61 15.92 7.65
CA ALA A 98 13.81 16.75 7.64
C ALA A 98 13.51 18.21 7.24
N SER A 99 12.62 18.42 6.29
CA SER A 99 12.30 19.76 5.76
C SER A 99 11.26 20.51 6.57
N GLY A 100 10.35 19.80 7.25
CA GLY A 100 9.18 20.38 7.89
C GLY A 100 8.08 20.80 6.91
N ASP A 101 8.22 20.48 5.63
CA ASP A 101 7.27 20.86 4.58
C ASP A 101 6.12 19.86 4.48
N TYR A 102 5.25 19.92 5.47
CA TYR A 102 4.04 19.07 5.51
C TYR A 102 2.99 19.48 4.48
N LEU A 103 2.96 20.75 4.08
CA LEU A 103 1.97 21.23 3.11
C LEU A 103 2.20 20.59 1.75
N HIS A 104 3.44 20.50 1.29
CA HIS A 104 3.79 19.80 0.05
C HIS A 104 3.31 18.34 0.08
N GLU A 105 3.54 17.64 1.19
CA GLU A 105 3.11 16.24 1.37
C GLU A 105 1.59 16.09 1.30
N VAL A 106 0.86 17.00 1.93
CA VAL A 106 -0.63 17.02 1.90
C VAL A 106 -1.13 17.27 0.48
N GLU A 107 -0.62 18.28 -0.20
CA GLU A 107 -1.02 18.62 -1.58
C GLU A 107 -0.72 17.50 -2.56
N LEU A 108 0.44 16.85 -2.43
CA LEU A 108 0.82 15.70 -3.24
C LEU A 108 -0.17 14.54 -3.06
N ASN A 109 -0.50 14.20 -1.81
CA ASN A 109 -1.45 13.14 -1.51
C ASN A 109 -2.89 13.49 -1.95
N CYS A 110 -3.31 14.75 -1.90
CA CYS A 110 -4.59 15.15 -2.47
C CYS A 110 -4.65 14.87 -3.97
N ARG A 111 -3.62 15.24 -4.73
CA ARG A 111 -3.56 14.94 -6.17
C ARG A 111 -3.52 13.42 -6.46
N LEU A 112 -2.84 12.66 -5.61
CA LEU A 112 -2.77 11.21 -5.72
C LEU A 112 -4.14 10.54 -5.48
N ILE A 113 -4.93 11.07 -4.54
CA ILE A 113 -6.29 10.60 -4.28
C ILE A 113 -7.23 10.89 -5.47
N ASP A 114 -7.02 12.02 -6.14
CA ASP A 114 -7.82 12.43 -7.29
C ASP A 114 -7.45 11.66 -8.58
N GLU A 115 -6.29 11.03 -8.63
CA GLU A 115 -5.84 10.21 -9.75
C GLU A 115 -6.62 8.88 -9.83
#